data_ab7cadb58ee15eedbb5f326ea055ba97
#
_entry.id   ab7cadb58ee15eedbb5f326ea055ba97
#
_cell.length_a   1.000
_cell.length_b   1.000
_cell.length_c   1.000
_cell.angle_alpha   90.00
_cell.angle_beta   90.00
_cell.angle_gamma   90.00
#
_symmetry.space_group_name_H-M   'P 1'
#
loop_
_entity.id
_entity.type
_entity.pdbx_description
1 polymer ?
#
loop_
_entity_poly.entity_id
_entity_poly.type
_entity_poly.pdbx_seq_one_letter_code
_entity_poly.pdbx_strand_id
1 'polypeptide(L)'
;MESKKLEALLMAVDLGSFTKVAEVLGYTQSGLTHMMNSLEKEVGFTLLERGRSGVRLTEEGERIAPAVREFLQANARLDSVIEQVASSRTEIIRVSAYASIAMHWLPGIIQRFREECPDVDVDIRMADHVDVPYELLAQGKMDAILVSPQDEGQYEWVHLADDPMFAVLPRDFDTQGMTAFPLAAFEARDFIMPSQGFDKDIMRIFNRIGVKPHILPTWVDDPTVISMVSHGLGVSMMTELTVRGRTDGVKLLPVEPASSRELGLAVRSLDAASDGLRHFIDCTKRVVAEMQP
;
A
#
# COMPACT_ATOMS: atom_id res chain seq x y z
N MET A 1 -18.70 -16.47 20.03
CA MET A 1 -17.48 -15.67 19.87
C MET A 1 -17.81 -14.50 18.96
N GLU A 2 -17.64 -13.25 19.38
CA GLU A 2 -18.03 -12.05 18.64
C GLU A 2 -16.88 -11.56 17.77
N SER A 3 -17.14 -11.15 16.51
CA SER A 3 -16.12 -10.63 15.58
C SER A 3 -15.33 -9.46 16.17
N LYS A 4 -16.00 -8.55 16.88
CA LYS A 4 -15.36 -7.39 17.54
C LYS A 4 -14.27 -7.77 18.55
N LYS A 5 -14.41 -8.90 19.26
CA LYS A 5 -13.37 -9.38 20.19
C LYS A 5 -12.14 -9.87 19.42
N LEU A 6 -12.35 -10.52 18.28
CA LEU A 6 -11.27 -11.02 17.43
C LEU A 6 -10.55 -9.88 16.69
N GLU A 7 -11.28 -8.86 16.24
CA GLU A 7 -10.70 -7.64 15.66
C GLU A 7 -9.81 -6.93 16.69
N ALA A 8 -10.32 -6.75 17.91
CA ALA A 8 -9.58 -6.14 19.01
C ALA A 8 -8.32 -6.95 19.39
N LEU A 9 -8.38 -8.29 19.30
CA LEU A 9 -7.23 -9.17 19.52
C LEU A 9 -6.11 -8.89 18.51
N LEU A 10 -6.40 -8.92 17.21
CA LEU A 10 -5.40 -8.70 16.18
C LEU A 10 -4.86 -7.27 16.22
N MET A 11 -5.73 -6.28 16.38
CA MET A 11 -5.32 -4.88 16.52
C MET A 11 -4.41 -4.65 17.75
N ALA A 12 -4.63 -5.40 18.85
CA ALA A 12 -3.76 -5.29 20.04
C ALA A 12 -2.35 -5.80 19.78
N VAL A 13 -2.21 -6.79 18.91
CA VAL A 13 -0.92 -7.31 18.46
C VAL A 13 -0.25 -6.33 17.49
N ASP A 14 -0.98 -5.85 16.51
CA ASP A 14 -0.47 -4.95 15.44
C ASP A 14 0.02 -3.61 16.05
N LEU A 15 -0.74 -3.03 16.98
CA LEU A 15 -0.38 -1.77 17.64
C LEU A 15 0.53 -1.96 18.88
N GLY A 16 0.71 -3.19 19.32
CA GLY A 16 1.51 -3.54 20.52
C GLY A 16 1.02 -2.89 21.82
N SER A 17 -0.21 -2.33 21.85
CA SER A 17 -0.69 -1.49 22.96
C SER A 17 -2.21 -1.51 23.12
N PHE A 18 -2.69 -1.93 24.27
CA PHE A 18 -4.12 -1.84 24.59
C PHE A 18 -4.66 -0.41 24.68
N THR A 19 -3.83 0.54 25.09
CA THR A 19 -4.25 1.95 25.17
C THR A 19 -4.54 2.50 23.77
N LYS A 20 -3.65 2.25 22.81
CA LYS A 20 -3.86 2.67 21.41
C LYS A 20 -5.09 2.02 20.80
N VAL A 21 -5.30 0.71 21.03
CA VAL A 21 -6.50 0.02 20.52
C VAL A 21 -7.78 0.57 21.14
N ALA A 22 -7.77 0.87 22.44
CA ALA A 22 -8.92 1.44 23.13
C ALA A 22 -9.29 2.81 22.53
N GLU A 23 -8.30 3.67 22.24
CA GLU A 23 -8.50 4.95 21.56
C GLU A 23 -9.11 4.77 20.16
N VAL A 24 -8.55 3.86 19.33
CA VAL A 24 -9.03 3.59 17.99
C VAL A 24 -10.45 3.05 17.96
N LEU A 25 -10.78 2.12 18.88
CA LEU A 25 -12.09 1.47 18.92
C LEU A 25 -13.14 2.22 19.76
N GLY A 26 -12.77 3.36 20.39
CA GLY A 26 -13.68 4.13 21.25
C GLY A 26 -14.03 3.43 22.58
N TYR A 27 -13.15 2.57 23.09
CA TYR A 27 -13.29 1.90 24.37
C TYR A 27 -12.40 2.54 25.44
N THR A 28 -12.66 2.19 26.71
CA THR A 28 -11.69 2.40 27.78
C THR A 28 -10.67 1.27 27.79
N GLN A 29 -9.43 1.52 28.25
CA GLN A 29 -8.42 0.48 28.39
C GLN A 29 -8.90 -0.68 29.27
N SER A 30 -9.66 -0.39 30.36
CA SER A 30 -10.26 -1.41 31.22
C SER A 30 -11.33 -2.23 30.50
N GLY A 31 -12.16 -1.59 29.66
CA GLY A 31 -13.16 -2.27 28.83
C GLY A 31 -12.51 -3.21 27.81
N LEU A 32 -11.45 -2.77 27.15
CA LEU A 32 -10.69 -3.62 26.23
C LEU A 32 -10.02 -4.80 26.96
N THR A 33 -9.44 -4.55 28.14
CA THR A 33 -8.85 -5.62 28.97
C THR A 33 -9.91 -6.66 29.36
N HIS A 34 -11.10 -6.22 29.76
CA HIS A 34 -12.20 -7.11 30.08
C HIS A 34 -12.67 -7.91 28.86
N MET A 35 -12.72 -7.28 27.69
CA MET A 35 -13.06 -7.91 26.42
C MET A 35 -12.08 -9.04 26.08
N MET A 36 -10.76 -8.80 26.19
CA MET A 36 -9.73 -9.82 25.92
C MET A 36 -9.79 -10.96 26.93
N ASN A 37 -9.92 -10.65 28.22
CA ASN A 37 -10.08 -11.70 29.26
C ASN A 37 -11.35 -12.56 29.02
N SER A 38 -12.45 -11.93 28.53
CA SER A 38 -13.66 -12.65 28.16
C SER A 38 -13.42 -13.58 26.97
N LEU A 39 -12.67 -13.13 25.95
CA LEU A 39 -12.32 -13.94 24.80
C LEU A 39 -11.44 -15.13 25.21
N GLU A 40 -10.40 -14.92 26.00
CA GLU A 40 -9.51 -15.98 26.50
C GLU A 40 -10.28 -17.00 27.33
N LYS A 41 -11.26 -16.56 28.14
CA LYS A 41 -12.15 -17.46 28.86
C LYS A 41 -13.05 -18.27 27.93
N GLU A 42 -13.54 -17.70 26.83
CA GLU A 42 -14.37 -18.40 25.84
C GLU A 42 -13.57 -19.49 25.11
N VAL A 43 -12.31 -19.22 24.76
CA VAL A 43 -11.45 -20.18 24.03
C VAL A 43 -10.76 -21.18 25.00
N GLY A 44 -10.64 -20.84 26.28
CA GLY A 44 -10.10 -21.72 27.30
C GLY A 44 -8.59 -21.66 27.52
N PHE A 45 -7.90 -20.73 26.85
CA PHE A 45 -6.45 -20.52 27.01
C PHE A 45 -6.10 -19.03 26.78
N THR A 46 -4.88 -18.65 27.19
CA THR A 46 -4.36 -17.29 27.03
C THR A 46 -3.94 -17.05 25.59
N LEU A 47 -4.34 -15.91 25.02
CA LEU A 47 -4.03 -15.52 23.64
C LEU A 47 -2.95 -14.46 23.55
N LEU A 48 -2.82 -13.63 24.60
CA LEU A 48 -1.94 -12.47 24.62
C LEU A 48 -0.98 -12.52 25.81
N GLU A 49 0.29 -12.24 25.53
CA GLU A 49 1.31 -11.91 26.51
C GLU A 49 1.46 -10.41 26.64
N ARG A 50 1.55 -9.94 27.90
CA ARG A 50 1.74 -8.51 28.23
C ARG A 50 3.09 -8.35 28.91
N GLY A 51 3.96 -7.58 28.30
CA GLY A 51 5.30 -7.34 28.82
C GLY A 51 5.78 -5.91 28.62
N ARG A 52 7.02 -5.65 29.04
CA ARG A 52 7.66 -4.34 28.84
C ARG A 52 7.85 -3.99 27.35
N SER A 53 7.84 -4.99 26.48
CA SER A 53 7.94 -4.86 25.02
C SER A 53 6.59 -4.69 24.31
N GLY A 54 5.49 -4.53 25.08
CA GLY A 54 4.14 -4.38 24.54
C GLY A 54 3.27 -5.63 24.63
N VAL A 55 2.31 -5.77 23.73
CA VAL A 55 1.36 -6.87 23.60
C VAL A 55 1.79 -7.77 22.46
N ARG A 56 1.85 -9.09 22.69
CA ARG A 56 2.18 -10.11 21.69
C ARG A 56 1.25 -11.30 21.81
N LEU A 57 1.16 -12.11 20.76
CA LEU A 57 0.48 -13.41 20.84
C LEU A 57 1.28 -14.40 21.70
N THR A 58 0.58 -15.28 22.39
CA THR A 58 1.14 -16.52 22.94
C THR A 58 1.38 -17.53 21.79
N GLU A 59 2.02 -18.66 22.08
CA GLU A 59 2.16 -19.74 21.10
C GLU A 59 0.78 -20.24 20.61
N GLU A 60 -0.18 -20.40 21.52
CA GLU A 60 -1.55 -20.76 21.20
C GLU A 60 -2.24 -19.67 20.38
N GLY A 61 -2.00 -18.39 20.71
CA GLY A 61 -2.49 -17.24 19.96
C GLY A 61 -1.98 -17.23 18.53
N GLU A 62 -0.69 -17.48 18.32
CA GLU A 62 -0.08 -17.56 16.98
C GLU A 62 -0.68 -18.70 16.14
N ARG A 63 -0.97 -19.85 16.75
CA ARG A 63 -1.58 -21.00 16.08
C ARG A 63 -3.00 -20.73 15.60
N ILE A 64 -3.79 -19.95 16.31
CA ILE A 64 -5.17 -19.65 15.92
C ILE A 64 -5.30 -18.37 15.09
N ALA A 65 -4.30 -17.47 15.11
CA ALA A 65 -4.35 -16.19 14.41
C ALA A 65 -4.70 -16.31 12.91
N PRO A 66 -4.19 -17.28 12.15
CA PRO A 66 -4.60 -17.48 10.76
C PRO A 66 -6.11 -17.73 10.61
N ALA A 67 -6.68 -18.65 11.42
CA ALA A 67 -8.10 -18.96 11.39
C ALA A 67 -8.97 -17.76 11.83
N VAL A 68 -8.47 -16.96 12.80
CA VAL A 68 -9.13 -15.71 13.21
C VAL A 68 -9.19 -14.72 12.05
N ARG A 69 -8.09 -14.56 11.29
CA ARG A 69 -8.06 -13.69 10.11
C ARG A 69 -9.05 -14.16 9.05
N GLU A 70 -9.08 -15.46 8.76
CA GLU A 70 -10.04 -16.04 7.80
C GLU A 70 -11.49 -15.80 8.23
N PHE A 71 -11.80 -15.99 9.51
CA PHE A 71 -13.14 -15.73 10.04
C PHE A 71 -13.52 -14.25 9.88
N LEU A 72 -12.63 -13.32 10.24
CA LEU A 72 -12.90 -11.88 10.09
C LEU A 72 -13.08 -11.47 8.63
N GLN A 73 -12.33 -12.08 7.72
CA GLN A 73 -12.51 -11.89 6.28
C GLN A 73 -13.88 -12.38 5.81
N ALA A 74 -14.28 -13.57 6.24
CA ALA A 74 -15.60 -14.12 5.90
C ALA A 74 -16.74 -13.26 6.49
N ASN A 75 -16.57 -12.74 7.71
CA ASN A 75 -17.53 -11.83 8.35
C ASN A 75 -17.66 -10.52 7.56
N ALA A 76 -16.55 -9.87 7.22
CA ALA A 76 -16.54 -8.63 6.41
C ALA A 76 -17.19 -8.86 5.03
N ARG A 77 -16.98 -10.04 4.44
CA ARG A 77 -17.61 -10.43 3.19
C ARG A 77 -19.12 -10.60 3.32
N LEU A 78 -19.58 -11.23 4.41
CA LEU A 78 -21.00 -11.35 4.70
C LEU A 78 -21.66 -9.98 4.89
N ASP A 79 -21.02 -9.07 5.66
CA ASP A 79 -21.52 -7.71 5.88
C ASP A 79 -21.66 -6.97 4.54
N SER A 80 -20.68 -7.11 3.64
CA SER A 80 -20.74 -6.54 2.29
C SER A 80 -21.92 -7.09 1.47
N VAL A 81 -22.16 -8.41 1.51
CA VAL A 81 -23.30 -9.03 0.82
C VAL A 81 -24.63 -8.58 1.42
N ILE A 82 -24.72 -8.45 2.74
CA ILE A 82 -25.92 -7.94 3.42
C ILE A 82 -26.22 -6.50 2.98
N GLU A 83 -25.20 -5.64 2.93
CA GLU A 83 -25.33 -4.27 2.44
C GLU A 83 -25.80 -4.23 0.97
N GLN A 84 -25.26 -5.08 0.11
CA GLN A 84 -25.69 -5.22 -1.28
C GLN A 84 -27.17 -5.61 -1.39
N VAL A 85 -27.60 -6.62 -0.64
CA VAL A 85 -28.99 -7.09 -0.64
C VAL A 85 -29.94 -6.05 -0.05
N ALA A 86 -29.54 -5.37 1.04
CA ALA A 86 -30.37 -4.39 1.74
C ALA A 86 -30.55 -3.08 0.96
N SER A 87 -29.58 -2.71 0.12
CA SER A 87 -29.58 -1.40 -0.54
C SER A 87 -30.27 -1.35 -1.88
N SER A 88 -30.73 -2.46 -2.47
CA SER A 88 -31.12 -2.53 -3.89
C SER A 88 -30.05 -1.88 -4.81
N ARG A 89 -28.84 -1.73 -4.30
CA ARG A 89 -27.75 -1.00 -4.93
C ARG A 89 -26.77 -1.97 -5.60
N THR A 90 -26.27 -1.50 -6.63
CA THR A 90 -25.04 -1.67 -7.35
C THR A 90 -23.93 -2.27 -6.49
N GLU A 91 -23.24 -3.25 -7.00
CA GLU A 91 -21.99 -3.75 -6.42
C GLU A 91 -21.01 -2.58 -6.22
N ILE A 92 -20.28 -2.56 -5.09
CA ILE A 92 -19.24 -1.56 -4.83
C ILE A 92 -17.89 -2.29 -4.77
N ILE A 93 -16.99 -1.93 -5.68
CA ILE A 93 -15.61 -2.40 -5.67
C ILE A 93 -14.74 -1.41 -4.90
N ARG A 94 -14.15 -1.86 -3.79
CA ARG A 94 -13.27 -1.04 -2.95
C ARG A 94 -11.83 -1.20 -3.41
N VAL A 95 -11.25 -0.09 -3.86
CA VAL A 95 -9.91 -0.06 -4.44
C VAL A 95 -9.00 0.84 -3.65
N SER A 96 -7.80 0.37 -3.33
CA SER A 96 -6.72 1.22 -2.84
C SER A 96 -5.57 1.28 -3.85
N ALA A 97 -4.88 2.41 -3.94
CA ALA A 97 -3.80 2.59 -4.89
C ALA A 97 -2.72 3.55 -4.37
N TYR A 98 -1.50 3.43 -4.90
CA TYR A 98 -0.48 4.44 -4.74
C TYR A 98 -0.90 5.76 -5.40
N ALA A 99 -0.43 6.88 -4.85
CA ALA A 99 -0.78 8.22 -5.31
C ALA A 99 -0.50 8.43 -6.82
N SER A 100 0.63 7.94 -7.31
CA SER A 100 1.00 8.02 -8.73
C SER A 100 0.01 7.26 -9.64
N ILE A 101 -0.41 6.07 -9.22
CA ILE A 101 -1.41 5.26 -9.93
C ILE A 101 -2.78 5.94 -9.88
N ALA A 102 -3.18 6.40 -8.69
CA ALA A 102 -4.46 7.07 -8.49
C ALA A 102 -4.57 8.35 -9.35
N MET A 103 -3.47 9.05 -9.54
CA MET A 103 -3.44 10.27 -10.35
C MET A 103 -3.48 10.00 -11.85
N HIS A 104 -2.75 8.99 -12.32
CA HIS A 104 -2.50 8.83 -13.76
C HIS A 104 -3.28 7.69 -14.41
N TRP A 105 -3.65 6.64 -13.66
CA TRP A 105 -4.35 5.47 -14.22
C TRP A 105 -5.82 5.40 -13.80
N LEU A 106 -6.12 5.57 -12.50
CA LEU A 106 -7.48 5.36 -12.01
C LEU A 106 -8.55 6.21 -12.69
N PRO A 107 -8.33 7.49 -13.03
CA PRO A 107 -9.37 8.27 -13.71
C PRO A 107 -9.80 7.65 -15.04
N GLY A 108 -8.84 7.22 -15.86
CA GLY A 108 -9.13 6.56 -17.14
C GLY A 108 -9.76 5.18 -16.98
N ILE A 109 -9.28 4.41 -15.97
CA ILE A 109 -9.85 3.10 -15.65
C ILE A 109 -11.31 3.24 -15.23
N ILE A 110 -11.61 4.16 -14.32
CA ILE A 110 -12.96 4.37 -13.79
C ILE A 110 -13.90 4.90 -14.85
N GLN A 111 -13.42 5.83 -15.69
CA GLN A 111 -14.22 6.33 -16.80
C GLN A 111 -14.67 5.18 -17.73
N ARG A 112 -13.73 4.36 -18.18
CA ARG A 112 -14.03 3.21 -19.05
C ARG A 112 -14.88 2.16 -18.34
N PHE A 113 -14.56 1.87 -17.08
CA PHE A 113 -15.30 0.88 -16.30
C PHE A 113 -16.77 1.28 -16.09
N ARG A 114 -17.07 2.54 -15.81
CA ARG A 114 -18.45 3.06 -15.68
C ARG A 114 -19.26 2.97 -16.98
N GLU A 115 -18.59 3.09 -18.12
CA GLU A 115 -19.23 2.91 -19.43
C GLU A 115 -19.60 1.44 -19.68
N GLU A 116 -18.74 0.51 -19.22
CA GLU A 116 -18.92 -0.94 -19.42
C GLU A 116 -19.83 -1.56 -18.34
N CYS A 117 -19.77 -1.05 -17.11
CA CYS A 117 -20.50 -1.58 -15.94
C CYS A 117 -21.18 -0.45 -15.16
N PRO A 118 -22.27 0.15 -15.70
CA PRO A 118 -22.94 1.30 -15.08
C PRO A 118 -23.59 0.97 -13.74
N ASP A 119 -23.85 -0.30 -13.47
CA ASP A 119 -24.45 -0.78 -12.23
C ASP A 119 -23.43 -1.15 -11.15
N VAL A 120 -22.13 -0.89 -11.33
CA VAL A 120 -21.08 -1.18 -10.36
C VAL A 120 -20.34 0.11 -10.01
N ASP A 121 -20.30 0.44 -8.71
CA ASP A 121 -19.58 1.60 -8.20
C ASP A 121 -18.14 1.22 -7.79
N VAL A 122 -17.22 2.19 -7.87
CA VAL A 122 -15.84 2.05 -7.39
C VAL A 122 -15.59 3.04 -6.26
N ASP A 123 -15.31 2.53 -5.06
CA ASP A 123 -14.88 3.30 -3.89
C ASP A 123 -13.34 3.30 -3.83
N ILE A 124 -12.74 4.49 -3.95
CA ILE A 124 -11.29 4.65 -3.97
C ILE A 124 -10.81 5.14 -2.61
N ARG A 125 -9.80 4.46 -2.06
CA ARG A 125 -9.12 4.88 -0.84
C ARG A 125 -7.63 4.99 -1.08
N MET A 126 -7.09 6.18 -0.81
CA MET A 126 -5.65 6.42 -0.88
C MET A 126 -4.96 5.77 0.31
N ALA A 127 -3.79 5.21 0.07
CA ALA A 127 -2.95 4.68 1.13
C ALA A 127 -1.96 5.74 1.62
N ASP A 128 -1.93 5.94 2.92
CA ASP A 128 -0.95 6.82 3.57
C ASP A 128 0.42 6.13 3.76
N HIS A 129 0.45 4.80 3.65
CA HIS A 129 1.66 3.98 3.79
C HIS A 129 1.57 2.74 2.89
N VAL A 130 2.70 2.26 2.39
CA VAL A 130 2.78 1.17 1.40
C VAL A 130 2.23 -0.17 1.90
N ASP A 131 2.29 -0.44 3.19
CA ASP A 131 1.82 -1.70 3.80
C ASP A 131 0.30 -1.69 4.05
N VAL A 132 -0.29 -0.52 4.26
CA VAL A 132 -1.73 -0.36 4.57
C VAL A 132 -2.67 -0.99 3.54
N PRO A 133 -2.47 -0.85 2.21
CA PRO A 133 -3.31 -1.52 1.23
C PRO A 133 -3.34 -3.04 1.39
N TYR A 134 -2.19 -3.66 1.64
CA TYR A 134 -2.08 -5.11 1.82
C TYR A 134 -2.79 -5.59 3.07
N GLU A 135 -2.68 -4.85 4.18
CA GLU A 135 -3.41 -5.14 5.41
C GLU A 135 -4.92 -5.05 5.20
N LEU A 136 -5.39 -4.00 4.51
CA LEU A 136 -6.80 -3.80 4.19
C LEU A 136 -7.32 -4.88 3.22
N LEU A 137 -6.51 -5.31 2.25
CA LEU A 137 -6.83 -6.41 1.35
C LEU A 137 -6.96 -7.72 2.15
N ALA A 138 -5.99 -8.03 3.01
CA ALA A 138 -6.01 -9.22 3.85
C ALA A 138 -7.22 -9.24 4.81
N GLN A 139 -7.63 -8.08 5.34
CA GLN A 139 -8.82 -7.93 6.19
C GLN A 139 -10.14 -7.93 5.41
N GLY A 140 -10.13 -7.98 4.08
CA GLY A 140 -11.35 -7.91 3.25
C GLY A 140 -12.00 -6.53 3.20
N LYS A 141 -11.30 -5.49 3.64
CA LYS A 141 -11.76 -4.09 3.57
C LYS A 141 -11.53 -3.46 2.21
N MET A 142 -10.61 -4.03 1.42
CA MET A 142 -10.40 -3.72 0.00
C MET A 142 -10.65 -4.98 -0.83
N ASP A 143 -11.17 -4.80 -2.03
CA ASP A 143 -11.42 -5.87 -2.99
C ASP A 143 -10.24 -6.01 -3.95
N ALA A 144 -9.60 -4.89 -4.30
CA ALA A 144 -8.38 -4.83 -5.09
C ALA A 144 -7.45 -3.71 -4.60
N ILE A 145 -6.14 -3.88 -4.82
CA ILE A 145 -5.14 -2.84 -4.57
C ILE A 145 -4.21 -2.71 -5.77
N LEU A 146 -3.86 -1.47 -6.16
CA LEU A 146 -2.92 -1.18 -7.23
C LEU A 146 -1.63 -0.61 -6.63
N VAL A 147 -0.59 -1.42 -6.61
CA VAL A 147 0.64 -1.20 -5.82
C VAL A 147 1.85 -1.89 -6.46
N SER A 148 3.02 -1.89 -5.81
CA SER A 148 4.15 -2.79 -6.12
C SER A 148 4.00 -4.10 -5.36
N PRO A 149 4.50 -5.24 -5.87
CA PRO A 149 4.41 -6.52 -5.18
C PRO A 149 5.21 -6.53 -3.88
N GLN A 150 4.74 -7.30 -2.91
CA GLN A 150 5.48 -7.63 -1.69
C GLN A 150 5.90 -9.09 -1.70
N ASP A 151 7.06 -9.36 -1.08
CA ASP A 151 7.62 -10.72 -0.99
C ASP A 151 6.79 -11.64 -0.07
N GLU A 152 6.02 -11.06 0.86
CA GLU A 152 5.19 -11.76 1.83
C GLU A 152 3.71 -11.36 1.69
N GLY A 153 2.81 -12.33 1.75
CA GLY A 153 1.37 -12.10 1.75
C GLY A 153 0.58 -13.16 0.99
N GLN A 154 -0.67 -13.38 1.42
CA GLN A 154 -1.62 -14.25 0.73
C GLN A 154 -2.49 -13.41 -0.21
N TYR A 155 -2.05 -13.21 -1.44
CA TYR A 155 -2.78 -12.51 -2.49
C TYR A 155 -2.38 -13.06 -3.86
N GLU A 156 -3.25 -12.89 -4.82
CA GLU A 156 -2.96 -13.17 -6.22
C GLU A 156 -2.60 -11.89 -6.94
N TRP A 157 -1.52 -11.94 -7.70
CA TRP A 157 -0.90 -10.79 -8.34
C TRP A 157 -1.14 -10.75 -9.83
N VAL A 158 -1.52 -9.60 -10.33
CA VAL A 158 -1.68 -9.31 -11.76
C VAL A 158 -0.72 -8.20 -12.14
N HIS A 159 0.35 -8.53 -12.83
CA HIS A 159 1.29 -7.53 -13.36
C HIS A 159 0.59 -6.61 -14.36
N LEU A 160 0.85 -5.31 -14.29
CA LEU A 160 0.28 -4.30 -15.19
C LEU A 160 1.37 -3.58 -15.97
N ALA A 161 2.44 -3.12 -15.33
CA ALA A 161 3.50 -2.34 -15.95
C ALA A 161 4.78 -2.30 -15.13
N ASP A 162 5.88 -2.00 -15.79
CA ASP A 162 7.14 -1.57 -15.15
C ASP A 162 7.24 -0.05 -15.26
N ASP A 163 7.44 0.61 -14.13
CA ASP A 163 7.52 2.07 -13.99
C ASP A 163 8.99 2.48 -13.83
N PRO A 164 9.64 3.04 -14.88
CA PRO A 164 11.08 3.30 -14.87
C PRO A 164 11.48 4.31 -13.80
N MET A 165 12.70 4.13 -13.25
CA MET A 165 13.30 5.04 -12.30
C MET A 165 14.13 6.12 -12.98
N PHE A 166 14.00 7.35 -12.48
CA PHE A 166 14.76 8.52 -12.89
C PHE A 166 15.48 9.15 -11.71
N ALA A 167 16.71 9.60 -11.95
CA ALA A 167 17.36 10.56 -11.06
C ALA A 167 16.64 11.91 -11.21
N VAL A 168 16.27 12.51 -10.08
CA VAL A 168 15.68 13.85 -9.98
C VAL A 168 16.77 14.78 -9.50
N LEU A 169 17.21 15.70 -10.36
CA LEU A 169 18.36 16.56 -10.16
C LEU A 169 17.94 18.02 -10.25
N PRO A 170 18.64 18.96 -9.58
CA PRO A 170 18.43 20.39 -9.78
C PRO A 170 18.51 20.78 -11.26
N ARG A 171 17.77 21.79 -11.68
CA ARG A 171 17.70 22.21 -13.09
C ARG A 171 19.09 22.60 -13.65
N ASP A 172 19.92 23.21 -12.86
CA ASP A 172 21.27 23.69 -13.20
C ASP A 172 22.36 22.61 -12.96
N PHE A 173 21.97 21.39 -12.58
CA PHE A 173 22.92 20.30 -12.38
C PHE A 173 23.73 20.06 -13.65
N ASP A 174 25.08 20.12 -13.51
CA ASP A 174 25.98 19.82 -14.61
C ASP A 174 26.03 18.31 -14.88
N THR A 175 25.35 17.90 -15.94
CA THR A 175 25.32 16.50 -16.35
C THR A 175 26.56 16.07 -17.13
N GLN A 176 27.46 16.99 -17.49
CA GLN A 176 28.66 16.70 -18.31
C GLN A 176 28.33 15.88 -19.58
N GLY A 177 27.13 16.09 -20.15
CA GLY A 177 26.67 15.35 -21.32
C GLY A 177 26.15 13.93 -21.04
N MET A 178 25.93 13.56 -19.77
CA MET A 178 25.35 12.25 -19.42
C MET A 178 23.95 12.10 -20.02
N THR A 179 23.68 10.95 -20.60
CA THR A 179 22.35 10.52 -21.06
C THR A 179 21.61 9.68 -20.03
N ALA A 180 22.34 9.12 -19.06
CA ALA A 180 21.82 8.38 -17.91
C ALA A 180 22.61 8.73 -16.66
N PHE A 181 21.99 8.67 -15.50
CA PHE A 181 22.63 8.97 -14.21
C PHE A 181 23.12 7.68 -13.53
N PRO A 182 24.44 7.52 -13.31
CA PRO A 182 24.96 6.35 -12.65
C PRO A 182 24.44 6.24 -11.21
N LEU A 183 23.85 5.11 -10.84
CA LEU A 183 23.32 4.90 -9.48
C LEU A 183 24.42 5.07 -8.41
N ALA A 184 25.66 4.68 -8.71
CA ALA A 184 26.79 4.90 -7.82
C ALA A 184 27.06 6.40 -7.50
N ALA A 185 26.66 7.31 -8.39
CA ALA A 185 26.86 8.73 -8.18
C ALA A 185 25.96 9.32 -7.08
N PHE A 186 24.98 8.58 -6.58
CA PHE A 186 24.20 9.01 -5.42
C PHE A 186 24.99 8.98 -4.11
N GLU A 187 26.03 8.13 -3.96
CA GLU A 187 26.83 8.06 -2.73
C GLU A 187 27.49 9.38 -2.34
N ALA A 188 27.88 10.19 -3.31
CA ALA A 188 28.57 11.46 -3.08
C ALA A 188 27.63 12.64 -2.88
N ARG A 189 26.32 12.40 -2.66
CA ARG A 189 25.31 13.45 -2.65
C ARG A 189 24.32 13.32 -1.51
N ASP A 190 23.81 14.47 -1.08
CA ASP A 190 22.68 14.52 -0.18
C ASP A 190 21.43 14.00 -0.90
N PHE A 191 20.85 12.94 -0.39
CA PHE A 191 19.70 12.27 -0.98
C PHE A 191 18.45 12.59 -0.18
N ILE A 192 17.41 13.10 -0.87
CA ILE A 192 16.10 13.38 -0.29
C ILE A 192 15.23 12.17 -0.57
N MET A 193 14.89 11.44 0.50
CA MET A 193 14.03 10.26 0.40
C MET A 193 12.56 10.70 0.38
N PRO A 194 11.75 10.18 -0.56
CA PRO A 194 10.30 10.35 -0.50
C PRO A 194 9.71 9.65 0.73
N SER A 195 8.45 9.90 1.01
CA SER A 195 7.73 9.49 2.23
C SER A 195 8.05 8.08 2.72
N GLN A 196 8.07 7.93 4.04
CA GLN A 196 8.34 6.66 4.70
C GLN A 196 7.41 5.55 4.19
N GLY A 197 8.00 4.40 3.87
CA GLY A 197 7.31 3.24 3.33
C GLY A 197 7.32 3.17 1.80
N PHE A 198 7.30 4.29 1.08
CA PHE A 198 7.47 4.32 -0.39
C PHE A 198 8.95 4.29 -0.80
N ASP A 199 9.86 4.35 0.16
CA ASP A 199 11.30 4.20 0.01
C ASP A 199 11.76 2.75 -0.29
N LYS A 200 10.90 1.75 -0.05
CA LYS A 200 11.27 0.33 -0.18
C LYS A 200 11.84 -0.01 -1.56
N ASP A 201 11.22 0.48 -2.63
CA ASP A 201 11.69 0.21 -4.00
C ASP A 201 13.04 0.87 -4.26
N ILE A 202 13.24 2.11 -3.78
CA ILE A 202 14.50 2.84 -3.88
C ILE A 202 15.59 2.11 -3.09
N MET A 203 15.31 1.74 -1.85
CA MET A 203 16.27 1.04 -1.00
C MET A 203 16.61 -0.35 -1.54
N ARG A 204 15.64 -1.07 -2.16
CA ARG A 204 15.90 -2.35 -2.84
C ARG A 204 16.92 -2.17 -3.97
N ILE A 205 16.80 -1.10 -4.77
CA ILE A 205 17.75 -0.78 -5.85
C ILE A 205 19.13 -0.47 -5.27
N PHE A 206 19.24 0.42 -4.28
CA PHE A 206 20.51 0.77 -3.67
C PHE A 206 21.21 -0.42 -3.01
N ASN A 207 20.45 -1.25 -2.27
CA ASN A 207 20.98 -2.45 -1.63
C ASN A 207 21.50 -3.47 -2.64
N ARG A 208 20.80 -3.65 -3.77
CA ARG A 208 21.23 -4.59 -4.83
C ARG A 208 22.57 -4.24 -5.43
N ILE A 209 22.89 -2.94 -5.54
CA ILE A 209 24.16 -2.47 -6.13
C ILE A 209 25.19 -2.03 -5.09
N GLY A 210 24.86 -2.06 -3.78
CA GLY A 210 25.74 -1.71 -2.70
C GLY A 210 25.96 -0.20 -2.50
N VAL A 211 25.12 0.67 -3.07
CA VAL A 211 25.19 2.13 -2.94
C VAL A 211 24.57 2.59 -1.62
N LYS A 212 25.25 3.51 -0.93
CA LYS A 212 24.82 4.07 0.36
C LYS A 212 24.82 5.59 0.31
N PRO A 213 23.76 6.23 -0.18
CA PRO A 213 23.68 7.68 -0.24
C PRO A 213 23.59 8.28 1.17
N HIS A 214 23.99 9.54 1.31
CA HIS A 214 23.75 10.32 2.52
C HIS A 214 22.28 10.76 2.53
N ILE A 215 21.40 9.98 3.19
CA ILE A 215 19.97 10.27 3.26
C ILE A 215 19.74 11.38 4.26
N LEU A 216 19.12 12.48 3.80
CA LEU A 216 18.72 13.58 4.67
C LEU A 216 17.58 13.12 5.61
N PRO A 217 17.54 13.59 6.87
CA PRO A 217 16.51 13.21 7.84
C PRO A 217 15.18 13.95 7.56
N THR A 218 14.65 13.79 6.36
CA THR A 218 13.41 14.39 5.90
C THR A 218 12.46 13.31 5.44
N TRP A 219 11.19 13.42 5.83
CA TRP A 219 10.12 12.51 5.43
C TRP A 219 8.98 13.36 4.88
N VAL A 220 8.98 13.56 3.58
CA VAL A 220 8.06 14.48 2.90
C VAL A 220 7.44 13.80 1.68
N ASP A 221 6.30 14.31 1.21
CA ASP A 221 5.62 13.80 0.03
C ASP A 221 6.40 14.08 -1.27
N ASP A 222 6.06 13.36 -2.33
CA ASP A 222 6.74 13.47 -3.63
C ASP A 222 6.79 14.91 -4.19
N PRO A 223 5.71 15.72 -4.15
CA PRO A 223 5.77 17.13 -4.58
C PRO A 223 6.77 17.96 -3.79
N THR A 224 6.85 17.73 -2.48
CA THR A 224 7.80 18.44 -1.61
C THR A 224 9.25 18.03 -1.91
N VAL A 225 9.51 16.74 -2.15
CA VAL A 225 10.83 16.27 -2.61
C VAL A 225 11.25 16.98 -3.89
N ILE A 226 10.37 17.02 -4.91
CA ILE A 226 10.65 17.70 -6.19
C ILE A 226 10.95 19.19 -5.96
N SER A 227 10.19 19.86 -5.10
CA SER A 227 10.44 21.25 -4.72
C SER A 227 11.77 21.42 -4.02
N MET A 228 12.15 20.56 -3.07
CA MET A 228 13.45 20.62 -2.39
C MET A 228 14.60 20.41 -3.37
N VAL A 229 14.49 19.46 -4.30
CA VAL A 229 15.49 19.25 -5.35
C VAL A 229 15.61 20.48 -6.25
N SER A 230 14.48 21.08 -6.65
CA SER A 230 14.49 22.28 -7.49
C SER A 230 15.20 23.48 -6.86
N HIS A 231 15.26 23.52 -5.52
CA HIS A 231 15.98 24.52 -4.73
C HIS A 231 17.44 24.11 -4.40
N GLY A 232 17.93 23.01 -4.96
CA GLY A 232 19.32 22.58 -4.78
C GLY A 232 19.62 21.97 -3.42
N LEU A 233 18.60 21.54 -2.65
CA LEU A 233 18.80 20.97 -1.30
C LEU A 233 19.30 19.52 -1.32
N GLY A 234 19.38 18.91 -2.50
CA GLY A 234 19.86 17.54 -2.69
C GLY A 234 19.40 16.99 -4.02
N VAL A 235 19.50 15.67 -4.16
CA VAL A 235 19.01 14.89 -5.30
C VAL A 235 18.04 13.84 -4.82
N SER A 236 17.24 13.26 -5.74
CA SER A 236 16.34 12.16 -5.41
C SER A 236 16.28 11.13 -6.53
N MET A 237 15.60 10.04 -6.32
CA MET A 237 15.26 9.04 -7.34
C MET A 237 13.76 8.78 -7.25
N MET A 238 13.07 8.89 -8.36
CA MET A 238 11.63 8.71 -8.45
C MET A 238 11.25 7.96 -9.72
N THR A 239 10.06 7.38 -9.73
CA THR A 239 9.54 6.71 -10.93
C THR A 239 8.99 7.70 -11.93
N GLU A 240 8.92 7.29 -13.20
CA GLU A 240 8.33 8.09 -14.28
C GLU A 240 6.92 8.54 -13.94
N LEU A 241 6.09 7.62 -13.46
CA LEU A 241 4.70 7.90 -13.11
C LEU A 241 4.58 8.93 -11.98
N THR A 242 5.52 8.93 -11.02
CA THR A 242 5.55 9.90 -9.92
C THR A 242 5.92 11.31 -10.40
N VAL A 243 6.88 11.43 -11.32
CA VAL A 243 7.35 12.74 -11.81
C VAL A 243 6.55 13.28 -12.99
N ARG A 244 5.67 12.48 -13.59
CA ARG A 244 4.88 12.84 -14.75
C ARG A 244 4.06 14.12 -14.50
N GLY A 245 4.28 15.16 -15.33
CA GLY A 245 3.64 16.46 -15.18
C GLY A 245 4.17 17.35 -14.05
N ARG A 246 5.31 16.99 -13.43
CA ARG A 246 5.90 17.71 -12.27
C ARG A 246 7.41 17.95 -12.46
N THR A 247 7.82 18.35 -13.65
CA THR A 247 9.24 18.49 -14.01
C THR A 247 9.77 19.91 -13.90
N ASP A 248 8.93 20.85 -13.45
CA ASP A 248 9.33 22.25 -13.33
C ASP A 248 10.44 22.42 -12.29
N GLY A 249 11.55 23.05 -12.74
CA GLY A 249 12.69 23.33 -11.85
C GLY A 249 13.63 22.15 -11.61
N VAL A 250 13.37 20.98 -12.17
CA VAL A 250 14.23 19.79 -12.06
C VAL A 250 14.65 19.25 -13.42
N LYS A 251 15.72 18.47 -13.42
CA LYS A 251 16.21 17.70 -14.55
C LYS A 251 16.03 16.22 -14.26
N LEU A 252 15.50 15.48 -15.20
CA LEU A 252 15.33 14.03 -15.09
C LEU A 252 16.34 13.32 -15.99
N LEU A 253 17.03 12.34 -15.45
CA LEU A 253 17.86 11.41 -16.21
C LEU A 253 17.44 9.97 -15.84
N PRO A 254 17.29 9.07 -16.84
CA PRO A 254 17.14 7.66 -16.53
C PRO A 254 18.34 7.18 -15.70
N VAL A 255 18.13 6.26 -14.78
CA VAL A 255 19.23 5.73 -13.96
C VAL A 255 19.99 4.62 -14.68
N GLU A 256 21.26 4.45 -14.35
CA GLU A 256 22.12 3.38 -14.89
C GLU A 256 22.82 2.62 -13.74
N PRO A 257 22.69 1.27 -13.64
CA PRO A 257 21.89 0.40 -14.53
C PRO A 257 20.42 0.73 -14.50
N ALA A 258 19.74 0.55 -15.63
CA ALA A 258 18.29 0.76 -15.72
C ALA A 258 17.55 -0.01 -14.63
N SER A 259 16.65 0.67 -13.99
CA SER A 259 15.88 0.12 -12.87
C SER A 259 14.43 0.60 -12.97
N SER A 260 13.51 -0.24 -12.55
CA SER A 260 12.07 0.05 -12.55
C SER A 260 11.43 -0.42 -11.26
N ARG A 261 10.26 0.11 -11.00
CA ARG A 261 9.31 -0.41 -10.02
C ARG A 261 8.27 -1.22 -10.76
N GLU A 262 8.05 -2.45 -10.33
CA GLU A 262 6.95 -3.26 -10.83
C GLU A 262 5.62 -2.75 -10.25
N LEU A 263 4.62 -2.56 -11.10
CA LEU A 263 3.27 -2.15 -10.72
C LEU A 263 2.25 -3.16 -11.17
N GLY A 264 1.27 -3.42 -10.33
CA GLY A 264 0.21 -4.36 -10.63
C GLY A 264 -0.99 -4.20 -9.72
N LEU A 265 -1.90 -5.15 -9.87
CA LEU A 265 -3.11 -5.25 -9.11
C LEU A 265 -3.05 -6.53 -8.27
N ALA A 266 -3.29 -6.41 -6.97
CA ALA A 266 -3.42 -7.54 -6.08
C ALA A 266 -4.86 -7.72 -5.62
N VAL A 267 -5.32 -8.96 -5.58
CA VAL A 267 -6.61 -9.40 -5.04
C VAL A 267 -6.39 -10.58 -4.11
N ARG A 268 -7.33 -10.88 -3.23
CA ARG A 268 -7.21 -12.05 -2.36
C ARG A 268 -7.30 -13.37 -3.13
N SER A 269 -8.21 -13.45 -4.08
CA SER A 269 -8.40 -14.61 -4.96
C SER A 269 -9.14 -14.19 -6.21
N LEU A 270 -8.60 -14.56 -7.37
CA LEU A 270 -9.25 -14.36 -8.67
C LEU A 270 -10.45 -15.31 -8.84
N ASP A 271 -10.35 -16.52 -8.32
CA ASP A 271 -11.44 -17.50 -8.41
C ASP A 271 -12.67 -17.07 -7.58
N ALA A 272 -12.43 -16.42 -6.45
CA ALA A 272 -13.49 -15.93 -5.57
C ALA A 272 -13.93 -14.49 -5.89
N ALA A 273 -13.37 -13.85 -6.92
CA ALA A 273 -13.74 -12.51 -7.34
C ALA A 273 -15.19 -12.49 -7.88
N SER A 274 -15.91 -11.43 -7.55
CA SER A 274 -17.23 -11.15 -8.15
C SER A 274 -17.12 -10.85 -9.64
N ASP A 275 -18.22 -10.88 -10.36
CA ASP A 275 -18.24 -10.57 -11.80
C ASP A 275 -17.81 -9.10 -12.03
N GLY A 276 -18.27 -8.17 -11.19
CA GLY A 276 -17.85 -6.77 -11.25
C GLY A 276 -16.35 -6.60 -11.01
N LEU A 277 -15.77 -7.29 -10.00
CA LEU A 277 -14.33 -7.23 -9.73
C LEU A 277 -13.51 -7.84 -10.88
N ARG A 278 -13.93 -8.95 -11.48
CA ARG A 278 -13.28 -9.54 -12.66
C ARG A 278 -13.28 -8.56 -13.83
N HIS A 279 -14.42 -7.92 -14.07
CA HIS A 279 -14.54 -6.89 -15.12
C HIS A 279 -13.64 -5.68 -14.86
N PHE A 280 -13.54 -5.24 -13.59
CA PHE A 280 -12.64 -4.16 -13.18
C PHE A 280 -11.16 -4.52 -13.44
N ILE A 281 -10.76 -5.77 -13.11
CA ILE A 281 -9.40 -6.26 -13.37
C ILE A 281 -9.10 -6.24 -14.88
N ASP A 282 -10.02 -6.74 -15.72
CA ASP A 282 -9.81 -6.79 -17.16
C ASP A 282 -9.84 -5.41 -17.80
N CYS A 283 -10.72 -4.52 -17.34
CA CYS A 283 -10.73 -3.11 -17.75
C CYS A 283 -9.41 -2.43 -17.38
N THR A 284 -8.92 -2.65 -16.16
CA THR A 284 -7.63 -2.11 -15.70
C THR A 284 -6.47 -2.54 -16.60
N LYS A 285 -6.37 -3.84 -16.92
CA LYS A 285 -5.33 -4.36 -17.84
C LYS A 285 -5.36 -3.66 -19.20
N ARG A 286 -6.55 -3.53 -19.80
CA ARG A 286 -6.70 -2.90 -21.12
C ARG A 286 -6.30 -1.43 -21.10
N VAL A 287 -6.84 -0.68 -20.13
CA VAL A 287 -6.58 0.77 -20.03
C VAL A 287 -5.11 1.06 -19.74
N VAL A 288 -4.48 0.31 -18.84
CA VAL A 288 -3.05 0.49 -18.55
C VAL A 288 -2.19 0.13 -19.76
N ALA A 289 -2.51 -0.93 -20.51
CA ALA A 289 -1.80 -1.29 -21.73
C ALA A 289 -1.93 -0.21 -22.83
N GLU A 290 -3.08 0.47 -22.94
CA GLU A 290 -3.30 1.58 -23.86
C GLU A 290 -2.55 2.87 -23.44
N MET A 291 -2.21 3.02 -22.15
CA MET A 291 -1.49 4.19 -21.60
C MET A 291 0.04 4.04 -21.63
N GLN A 292 0.54 2.85 -21.94
CA GLN A 292 1.96 2.62 -22.12
C GLN A 292 2.39 3.09 -23.50
N PRO A 293 3.59 3.70 -23.62
CA PRO A 293 4.11 4.23 -24.90
C PRO A 293 4.41 3.12 -25.91
#